data_065a847d2a8292dcd45fdcd50f7540e1
#
_entry.id   065a847d2a8292dcd45fdcd50f7540e1
#
_cell.length_a   1.000
_cell.length_b   1.000
_cell.length_c   1.000
_cell.angle_alpha   90.00
_cell.angle_beta   90.00
_cell.angle_gamma   90.00
#
_symmetry.space_group_name_H-M   'P 1'
#
loop_
_entity.id
_entity.type
_entity.pdbx_description
1 polymer ?
#
loop_
_entity_poly.entity_id
_entity_poly.type
_entity_poly.pdbx_seq_one_letter_code
_entity_poly.pdbx_strand_id
1 'polypeptide(L)'
;MNELNVELDGNGLKIGIVAARFNQIIVDQLLAGTHARLLGLGVSEENITLGWVAGAFEIPLTAKEMLKKLSLDAVICLGCVIRGDTPHFDYVAGQSAEGVLQIGLETGVPAIYGILTTETVEQAIERASVHAENKGSEFADSAVEMAQLLRIINS
;
A
#
# COMPACT_ATOMS: atom_id res chain seq x y z
N MET A 1 21.91 -20.03 -13.67
CA MET A 1 21.05 -18.86 -13.47
C MET A 1 21.31 -18.31 -12.07
N ASN A 2 21.54 -17.01 -11.95
CA ASN A 2 21.74 -16.37 -10.65
C ASN A 2 20.40 -15.79 -10.19
N GLU A 3 19.97 -16.20 -9.00
CA GLU A 3 18.69 -15.78 -8.42
C GLU A 3 18.93 -14.89 -7.20
N LEU A 4 18.21 -13.78 -7.12
CA LEU A 4 18.26 -12.87 -5.98
C LEU A 4 17.27 -13.39 -4.92
N ASN A 5 17.77 -13.96 -3.85
CA ASN A 5 16.94 -14.53 -2.79
C ASN A 5 16.60 -13.43 -1.76
N VAL A 6 15.32 -13.23 -1.53
CA VAL A 6 14.81 -12.23 -0.58
C VAL A 6 14.13 -12.94 0.58
N GLU A 7 14.46 -12.53 1.79
CA GLU A 7 13.74 -12.94 2.99
C GLU A 7 12.75 -11.85 3.38
N LEU A 8 11.56 -12.26 3.85
CA LEU A 8 10.56 -11.34 4.38
C LEU A 8 10.94 -10.90 5.79
N ASP A 9 11.99 -10.11 5.89
CA ASP A 9 12.49 -9.57 7.15
C ASP A 9 12.23 -8.06 7.22
N GLY A 10 11.33 -7.66 8.10
CA GLY A 10 10.97 -6.27 8.32
C GLY A 10 11.82 -5.52 9.33
N ASN A 11 12.78 -6.20 9.97
CA ASN A 11 13.60 -5.57 11.01
C ASN A 11 14.36 -4.34 10.45
N GLY A 12 14.17 -3.21 11.13
CA GLY A 12 14.83 -1.95 10.78
C GLY A 12 14.21 -1.20 9.60
N LEU A 13 13.21 -1.77 8.93
CA LEU A 13 12.51 -1.09 7.85
C LEU A 13 11.60 0.02 8.39
N LYS A 14 11.54 1.12 7.66
CA LYS A 14 10.62 2.24 7.90
C LYS A 14 9.56 2.26 6.81
N ILE A 15 8.31 2.10 7.19
CA ILE A 15 7.19 1.94 6.26
C ILE A 15 6.19 3.08 6.44
N GLY A 16 5.84 3.73 5.34
CA GLY A 16 4.73 4.67 5.31
C GLY A 16 3.45 3.97 4.86
N ILE A 17 2.32 4.41 5.39
CA ILE A 17 1.00 3.99 4.95
C ILE A 17 0.18 5.24 4.67
N VAL A 18 -0.39 5.33 3.47
CA VAL A 18 -1.36 6.37 3.12
C VAL A 18 -2.71 5.69 2.93
N ALA A 19 -3.69 6.05 3.74
CA ALA A 19 -5.01 5.43 3.72
C ALA A 19 -6.10 6.44 3.38
N ALA A 20 -7.01 6.08 2.48
CA ALA A 20 -8.13 6.91 2.09
C ALA A 20 -9.33 6.70 3.01
N ARG A 21 -9.97 7.80 3.43
CA ARG A 21 -11.18 7.74 4.26
C ARG A 21 -12.43 7.31 3.49
N PHE A 22 -12.48 7.56 2.19
CA PHE A 22 -13.62 7.13 1.39
C PHE A 22 -13.72 5.60 1.41
N ASN A 23 -14.90 5.05 1.69
CA ASN A 23 -15.12 3.64 1.98
C ASN A 23 -14.32 3.14 3.20
N GLN A 24 -14.29 3.96 4.26
CA GLN A 24 -13.42 3.75 5.42
C GLN A 24 -13.60 2.39 6.08
N ILE A 25 -14.82 1.86 6.19
CA ILE A 25 -15.06 0.55 6.81
C ILE A 25 -14.24 -0.53 6.12
N ILE A 26 -14.12 -0.47 4.79
CA ILE A 26 -13.32 -1.42 3.99
C ILE A 26 -11.83 -1.12 4.15
N VAL A 27 -11.45 0.17 4.09
CA VAL A 27 -10.05 0.59 4.25
C VAL A 27 -9.51 0.26 5.63
N ASP A 28 -10.33 0.34 6.68
CA ASP A 28 -9.94 -0.05 8.03
C ASP A 28 -9.55 -1.53 8.10
N GLN A 29 -10.25 -2.40 7.36
CA GLN A 29 -9.88 -3.82 7.27
C GLN A 29 -8.53 -4.01 6.56
N LEU A 30 -8.31 -3.28 5.46
CA LEU A 30 -7.01 -3.29 4.78
C LEU A 30 -5.90 -2.83 5.71
N LEU A 31 -6.12 -1.75 6.43
CA LEU A 31 -5.15 -1.20 7.38
C LEU A 31 -4.86 -2.19 8.51
N ALA A 32 -5.88 -2.81 9.08
CA ALA A 32 -5.71 -3.80 10.14
C ALA A 32 -4.84 -4.98 9.68
N GLY A 33 -5.12 -5.52 8.50
CA GLY A 33 -4.34 -6.62 7.93
C GLY A 33 -2.90 -6.22 7.61
N THR A 34 -2.71 -5.03 7.03
CA THR A 34 -1.39 -4.49 6.72
C THR A 34 -0.56 -4.28 7.99
N HIS A 35 -1.12 -3.61 8.98
CA HIS A 35 -0.44 -3.30 10.24
C HIS A 35 -0.03 -4.57 10.99
N ALA A 36 -0.97 -5.49 11.18
CA ALA A 36 -0.69 -6.75 11.86
C ALA A 36 0.42 -7.54 11.16
N ARG A 37 0.39 -7.59 9.82
CA ARG A 37 1.41 -8.31 9.06
C ARG A 37 2.78 -7.65 9.13
N LEU A 38 2.86 -6.32 9.04
CA LEU A 38 4.12 -5.58 9.21
C LEU A 38 4.77 -5.89 10.54
N LEU A 39 4.00 -5.84 11.63
CA LEU A 39 4.51 -6.20 12.96
C LEU A 39 4.96 -7.66 13.01
N GLY A 40 4.18 -8.57 12.41
CA GLY A 40 4.54 -9.99 12.32
C GLY A 40 5.82 -10.26 11.54
N LEU A 41 6.16 -9.40 10.58
CA LEU A 41 7.40 -9.47 9.82
C LEU A 41 8.60 -8.81 10.50
N GLY A 42 8.38 -8.18 11.65
CA GLY A 42 9.44 -7.57 12.45
C GLY A 42 9.60 -6.06 12.30
N VAL A 43 8.71 -5.38 11.58
CA VAL A 43 8.71 -3.91 11.52
C VAL A 43 8.27 -3.38 12.88
N SER A 44 9.06 -2.49 13.49
CA SER A 44 8.72 -1.89 14.78
C SER A 44 7.59 -0.87 14.63
N GLU A 45 6.71 -0.78 15.62
CA GLU A 45 5.58 0.15 15.61
C GLU A 45 6.01 1.60 15.35
N GLU A 46 7.09 2.04 15.98
CA GLU A 46 7.65 3.39 15.83
C GLU A 46 8.19 3.67 14.42
N ASN A 47 8.37 2.63 13.61
CA ASN A 47 8.83 2.74 12.22
C ASN A 47 7.69 2.71 11.21
N ILE A 48 6.44 2.69 11.68
CA ILE A 48 5.25 2.74 10.81
C ILE A 48 4.63 4.13 10.94
N THR A 49 4.51 4.84 9.83
CA THR A 49 3.90 6.17 9.79
C THR A 49 2.64 6.14 8.94
N LEU A 50 1.50 6.48 9.54
CA LEU A 50 0.20 6.49 8.87
C LEU A 50 -0.26 7.92 8.58
N GLY A 51 -0.65 8.18 7.33
CA GLY A 51 -1.34 9.40 6.92
C GLY A 51 -2.71 9.09 6.34
N TRP A 52 -3.74 9.84 6.75
CA TRP A 52 -5.08 9.73 6.18
C TRP A 52 -5.34 10.82 5.15
N VAL A 53 -5.97 10.44 4.04
CA VAL A 53 -6.40 11.36 2.99
C VAL A 53 -7.90 11.18 2.70
N ALA A 54 -8.51 12.12 1.97
CA ALA A 54 -9.94 12.06 1.69
C ALA A 54 -10.32 10.85 0.82
N GLY A 55 -9.64 10.66 -0.30
CA GLY A 55 -9.95 9.61 -1.25
C GLY A 55 -8.71 9.08 -1.96
N ALA A 56 -8.90 8.10 -2.83
CA ALA A 56 -7.80 7.46 -3.56
C ALA A 56 -7.03 8.45 -4.46
N PHE A 57 -7.71 9.47 -4.98
CA PHE A 57 -7.09 10.46 -5.87
C PHE A 57 -6.00 11.30 -5.15
N GLU A 58 -6.11 11.48 -3.84
CA GLU A 58 -5.15 12.25 -3.04
C GLU A 58 -3.97 11.41 -2.54
N ILE A 59 -4.02 10.08 -2.71
CA ILE A 59 -2.98 9.18 -2.24
C ILE A 59 -1.62 9.43 -2.91
N PRO A 60 -1.53 9.56 -4.25
CA PRO A 60 -0.22 9.68 -4.90
C PRO A 60 0.60 10.87 -4.41
N LEU A 61 0.00 12.05 -4.31
CA LEU A 61 0.72 13.23 -3.84
C LEU A 61 1.23 13.05 -2.40
N THR A 62 0.38 12.54 -1.52
CA THR A 62 0.73 12.32 -0.11
C THR A 62 1.85 11.29 0.03
N ALA A 63 1.76 10.17 -0.70
CA ALA A 63 2.80 9.15 -0.70
C ALA A 63 4.15 9.72 -1.19
N LYS A 64 4.13 10.50 -2.26
CA LYS A 64 5.33 11.14 -2.79
C LYS A 64 5.99 12.05 -1.75
N GLU A 65 5.21 12.89 -1.08
CA GLU A 65 5.75 13.79 -0.06
C GLU A 65 6.27 13.04 1.16
N MET A 66 5.61 11.96 1.59
CA MET A 66 6.12 11.11 2.65
C MET A 66 7.47 10.48 2.28
N LEU A 67 7.61 9.96 1.07
CA LEU A 67 8.86 9.38 0.60
C LEU A 67 10.00 10.39 0.55
N LYS A 68 9.70 11.65 0.20
CA LYS A 68 10.70 12.72 0.17
C LYS A 68 11.18 13.15 1.55
N LYS A 69 10.32 13.10 2.56
CA LYS A 69 10.56 13.74 3.85
C LYS A 69 10.88 12.79 4.99
N LEU A 70 10.46 11.54 4.91
CA LEU A 70 10.49 10.63 6.05
C LEU A 70 11.53 9.50 5.93
N SER A 71 12.34 9.48 4.88
CA SER A 71 13.36 8.45 4.66
C SER A 71 12.82 7.03 4.77
N LEU A 72 11.70 6.77 4.11
CA LEU A 72 11.01 5.49 4.13
C LEU A 72 11.68 4.47 3.21
N ASP A 73 11.58 3.19 3.58
CA ASP A 73 11.99 2.07 2.74
C ASP A 73 10.91 1.61 1.76
N ALA A 74 9.65 1.88 2.07
CA ALA A 74 8.50 1.66 1.20
C ALA A 74 7.31 2.47 1.67
N VAL A 75 6.34 2.70 0.78
CA VAL A 75 5.03 3.26 1.12
C VAL A 75 3.94 2.32 0.63
N ILE A 76 2.92 2.10 1.45
CA ILE A 76 1.75 1.29 1.12
C ILE A 76 0.56 2.22 0.97
N CYS A 77 -0.09 2.17 -0.19
CA CYS A 77 -1.23 3.02 -0.52
C CYS A 77 -2.52 2.22 -0.38
N LEU A 78 -3.36 2.54 0.60
CA LEU A 78 -4.58 1.81 0.90
C LEU A 78 -5.82 2.64 0.56
N GLY A 79 -6.71 2.05 -0.21
CA GLY A 79 -7.96 2.69 -0.61
C GLY A 79 -8.94 1.67 -1.16
N CYS A 80 -10.15 2.14 -1.45
CA CYS A 80 -11.17 1.32 -2.06
C CYS A 80 -12.04 2.17 -2.99
N VAL A 81 -12.02 1.83 -4.27
CA VAL A 81 -12.83 2.46 -5.31
C VAL A 81 -13.81 1.43 -5.84
N ILE A 82 -15.10 1.70 -5.67
CA ILE A 82 -16.18 0.80 -6.10
C ILE A 82 -16.92 1.47 -7.25
N ARG A 83 -17.17 0.71 -8.32
CA ARG A 83 -17.86 1.26 -9.50
C ARG A 83 -19.26 1.74 -9.12
N GLY A 84 -19.56 2.97 -9.51
CA GLY A 84 -20.87 3.58 -9.38
C GLY A 84 -21.58 3.69 -10.73
N ASP A 85 -22.61 4.53 -10.81
CA ASP A 85 -23.46 4.70 -12.00
C ASP A 85 -22.82 5.58 -13.08
N THR A 86 -21.71 6.24 -12.78
CA THR A 86 -21.04 7.18 -13.67
C THR A 86 -19.60 6.76 -13.95
N PRO A 87 -18.94 7.34 -14.99
CA PRO A 87 -17.55 7.04 -15.31
C PRO A 87 -16.54 7.55 -14.28
N HIS A 88 -16.97 8.17 -13.19
CA HIS A 88 -16.10 8.69 -12.13
C HIS A 88 -15.10 7.64 -11.60
N PHE A 89 -15.57 6.38 -11.46
CA PHE A 89 -14.74 5.24 -11.07
C PHE A 89 -13.48 5.13 -11.94
N ASP A 90 -13.64 5.22 -13.26
CA ASP A 90 -12.53 5.02 -14.20
C ASP A 90 -11.44 6.08 -14.03
N TYR A 91 -11.82 7.32 -13.76
CA TYR A 91 -10.87 8.41 -13.52
C TYR A 91 -10.13 8.23 -12.20
N VAL A 92 -10.84 7.93 -11.13
CA VAL A 92 -10.22 7.76 -9.81
C VAL A 92 -9.32 6.52 -9.77
N ALA A 93 -9.81 5.39 -10.25
CA ALA A 93 -9.07 4.13 -10.27
C ALA A 93 -7.83 4.23 -11.18
N GLY A 94 -8.01 4.71 -12.41
CA GLY A 94 -6.93 4.81 -13.38
C GLY A 94 -5.85 5.79 -12.96
N GLN A 95 -6.22 6.99 -12.52
CA GLN A 95 -5.25 8.02 -12.14
C GLN A 95 -4.52 7.69 -10.84
N SER A 96 -5.19 7.08 -9.86
CA SER A 96 -4.52 6.65 -8.63
C SER A 96 -3.51 5.53 -8.92
N ALA A 97 -3.84 4.57 -9.77
CA ALA A 97 -2.94 3.49 -10.17
C ALA A 97 -1.70 4.03 -10.89
N GLU A 98 -1.91 4.90 -11.89
CA GLU A 98 -0.81 5.54 -12.62
C GLU A 98 0.07 6.38 -11.69
N GLY A 99 -0.54 7.15 -10.81
CA GLY A 99 0.18 7.99 -9.86
C GLY A 99 1.06 7.18 -8.90
N VAL A 100 0.55 6.08 -8.35
CA VAL A 100 1.33 5.20 -7.47
C VAL A 100 2.49 4.56 -8.21
N LEU A 101 2.27 4.06 -9.43
CA LEU A 101 3.32 3.51 -10.27
C LEU A 101 4.43 4.55 -10.53
N GLN A 102 4.04 5.76 -10.91
CA GLN A 102 4.96 6.83 -11.24
C GLN A 102 5.84 7.21 -10.05
N ILE A 103 5.28 7.29 -8.85
CA ILE A 103 6.03 7.63 -7.64
C ILE A 103 7.16 6.62 -7.40
N GLY A 104 6.87 5.33 -7.50
CA GLY A 104 7.88 4.29 -7.35
C GLY A 104 9.01 4.43 -8.36
N LEU A 105 8.67 4.67 -9.63
CA LEU A 105 9.66 4.84 -10.70
C LEU A 105 10.51 6.10 -10.50
N GLU A 106 9.90 7.22 -10.11
CA GLU A 106 10.60 8.49 -9.92
C GLU A 106 11.51 8.50 -8.69
N THR A 107 11.07 7.89 -7.60
CA THR A 107 11.79 7.93 -6.32
C THR A 107 12.77 6.78 -6.15
N GLY A 108 12.57 5.69 -6.87
CA GLY A 108 13.33 4.45 -6.67
C GLY A 108 12.97 3.74 -5.36
N VAL A 109 11.88 4.14 -4.70
CA VAL A 109 11.39 3.54 -3.46
C VAL A 109 10.07 2.82 -3.74
N PRO A 110 9.89 1.59 -3.23
CA PRO A 110 8.66 0.84 -3.48
C PRO A 110 7.40 1.60 -3.02
N ALA A 111 6.46 1.74 -3.93
CA ALA A 111 5.12 2.27 -3.67
C ALA A 111 4.12 1.16 -3.98
N ILE A 112 3.49 0.62 -2.97
CA ILE A 112 2.62 -0.55 -3.09
C ILE A 112 1.19 -0.10 -3.37
N TYR A 113 0.63 -0.62 -4.47
CA TYR A 113 -0.74 -0.33 -4.88
C TYR A 113 -1.71 -1.22 -4.12
N GLY A 114 -2.17 -0.74 -2.97
CA GLY A 114 -3.16 -1.40 -2.12
C GLY A 114 -4.54 -0.76 -2.24
N ILE A 115 -4.88 -0.19 -3.38
CA ILE A 115 -6.17 0.44 -3.65
C ILE A 115 -7.05 -0.59 -4.36
N LEU A 116 -8.08 -1.07 -3.67
CA LEU A 116 -9.05 -1.99 -4.27
C LEU A 116 -9.88 -1.27 -5.32
N THR A 117 -10.08 -1.93 -6.45
CA THR A 117 -10.95 -1.45 -7.53
C THR A 117 -11.94 -2.56 -7.86
N THR A 118 -13.17 -2.43 -7.40
CA THR A 118 -14.17 -3.49 -7.51
C THR A 118 -15.46 -3.01 -8.17
N GLU A 119 -16.22 -3.95 -8.73
CA GLU A 119 -17.53 -3.67 -9.30
C GLU A 119 -18.60 -3.54 -8.21
N THR A 120 -18.45 -4.27 -7.11
CA THR A 120 -19.45 -4.33 -6.03
C THR A 120 -18.80 -4.14 -4.66
N VAL A 121 -19.63 -3.74 -3.68
CA VAL A 121 -19.23 -3.63 -2.26
C VAL A 121 -18.84 -5.01 -1.72
N GLU A 122 -19.58 -6.06 -2.08
CA GLU A 122 -19.34 -7.43 -1.63
C GLU A 122 -17.95 -7.92 -2.06
N GLN A 123 -17.52 -7.60 -3.29
CA GLN A 123 -16.19 -7.92 -3.77
C GLN A 123 -15.13 -7.21 -2.94
N ALA A 124 -15.35 -5.95 -2.60
CA ALA A 124 -14.41 -5.18 -1.79
C ALA A 124 -14.28 -5.74 -0.37
N ILE A 125 -15.42 -6.08 0.27
CA ILE A 125 -15.44 -6.68 1.60
C ILE A 125 -14.68 -8.01 1.61
N GLU A 126 -14.91 -8.87 0.63
CA GLU A 126 -14.25 -10.18 0.54
C GLU A 126 -12.73 -10.04 0.44
N ARG A 127 -12.25 -9.08 -0.35
CA ARG A 127 -10.82 -8.83 -0.53
C ARG A 127 -10.17 -8.21 0.71
N ALA A 128 -10.85 -7.28 1.34
CA ALA A 128 -10.30 -6.50 2.45
C ALA A 128 -10.36 -7.21 3.80
N SER A 129 -11.42 -8.01 4.04
CA SER A 129 -11.64 -8.60 5.36
C SER A 129 -10.47 -9.45 5.81
N VAL A 130 -10.02 -9.22 7.05
CA VAL A 130 -8.95 -10.01 7.67
C VAL A 130 -9.36 -11.48 7.89
N HIS A 131 -10.66 -11.77 7.85
CA HIS A 131 -11.22 -13.12 7.96
C HIS A 131 -11.52 -13.77 6.61
N ALA A 132 -11.22 -13.10 5.50
CA ALA A 132 -11.41 -13.61 4.13
C ALA A 132 -10.08 -13.54 3.38
N GLU A 133 -9.99 -12.83 2.26
CA GLU A 133 -8.75 -12.78 1.47
C GLU A 133 -7.61 -12.01 2.15
N ASN A 134 -7.93 -11.08 3.05
CA ASN A 134 -6.95 -10.29 3.80
C ASN A 134 -5.86 -9.68 2.92
N LYS A 135 -6.27 -8.94 1.90
CA LYS A 135 -5.33 -8.32 0.96
C LYS A 135 -4.35 -7.37 1.63
N GLY A 136 -4.74 -6.75 2.75
CA GLY A 136 -3.83 -5.90 3.51
C GLY A 136 -2.54 -6.60 3.91
N SER A 137 -2.61 -7.88 4.30
CA SER A 137 -1.43 -8.66 4.64
C SER A 137 -0.52 -8.90 3.43
N GLU A 138 -1.09 -9.12 2.25
CA GLU A 138 -0.31 -9.29 1.02
C GLU A 138 0.41 -8.00 0.62
N PHE A 139 -0.21 -6.84 0.86
CA PHE A 139 0.43 -5.55 0.60
C PHE A 139 1.63 -5.32 1.52
N ALA A 140 1.53 -5.74 2.78
CA ALA A 140 2.67 -5.70 3.70
C ALA A 140 3.81 -6.60 3.24
N ASP A 141 3.50 -7.84 2.81
CA ASP A 141 4.50 -8.75 2.25
C ASP A 141 5.20 -8.12 1.05
N SER A 142 4.44 -7.55 0.12
CA SER A 142 4.99 -6.90 -1.07
C SER A 142 5.91 -5.73 -0.72
N ALA A 143 5.56 -4.92 0.28
CA ALA A 143 6.38 -3.80 0.70
C ALA A 143 7.73 -4.27 1.27
N VAL A 144 7.72 -5.26 2.14
CA VAL A 144 8.93 -5.80 2.76
C VAL A 144 9.79 -6.51 1.70
N GLU A 145 9.18 -7.34 0.85
CA GLU A 145 9.88 -8.03 -0.24
C GLU A 145 10.59 -7.04 -1.17
N MET A 146 9.87 -6.02 -1.63
CA MET A 146 10.45 -5.02 -2.55
C MET A 146 11.54 -4.18 -1.89
N ALA A 147 11.36 -3.79 -0.63
CA ALA A 147 12.39 -3.06 0.11
C ALA A 147 13.68 -3.88 0.22
N GLN A 148 13.58 -5.16 0.56
CA GLN A 148 14.72 -6.06 0.68
C GLN A 148 15.38 -6.34 -0.69
N LEU A 149 14.58 -6.57 -1.72
CA LEU A 149 15.09 -6.81 -3.07
C LEU A 149 15.91 -5.62 -3.57
N LEU A 150 15.41 -4.40 -3.41
CA LEU A 150 16.14 -3.20 -3.83
C LEU A 150 17.41 -2.98 -3.00
N ARG A 151 17.44 -3.36 -1.73
CA ARG A 151 18.66 -3.33 -0.93
C ARG A 151 19.72 -4.26 -1.51
N ILE A 152 19.34 -5.47 -1.92
CA ILE A 152 20.26 -6.44 -2.54
C ILE A 152 20.78 -5.89 -3.87
N ILE A 153 19.89 -5.36 -4.72
CA ILE A 153 20.27 -4.81 -6.04
C ILE A 153 21.23 -3.64 -5.90
N ASN A 154 21.02 -2.78 -4.90
CA ASN A 154 21.77 -1.54 -4.71
C ASN A 154 23.02 -1.71 -3.81
N SER A 155 23.26 -2.89 -3.29
CA SER A 155 24.41 -3.16 -2.42
C SER A 155 25.74 -3.28 -3.19
#